data_36106ee2c4b3054b29914cfc863842fd
#
_entry.id   36106ee2c4b3054b29914cfc863842fd
#
_cell.length_a   1.000
_cell.length_b   1.000
_cell.length_c   1.000
_cell.angle_alpha   90.00
_cell.angle_beta   90.00
_cell.angle_gamma   90.00
#
_symmetry.space_group_name_H-M   'P 1'
#
loop_
_entity.id
_entity.type
_entity.pdbx_description
1 polymer ?
#
loop_
_entity_poly.entity_id
_entity_poly.type
_entity_poly.pdbx_seq_one_letter_code
_entity_poly.pdbx_strand_id
1 'polypeptide(L)'
;SVFAGPFDENEYLKYIPADKKLDPAWVKSLFVRGEKEKYNKREALEHIGMPVGGLFAGTVYLSGDGRLWLWDIFNRDQEGIRPKTIDYHGQQVRNRDGSNFVEPAEHYSPFKQGFELHIGDEIWPLNKEGFESVEFEGCYPLARIKYYDPGCPVEVILEAFTPFIPGNVDDSSLPATVMSFKVKNLSNIDISCSIKGFTENPVCLDSAADHHGHRRNRLVKKNNITTLICEALPANRQKSSKRNDILFEDFESDTYMNWTVEGEAFGDGPVLIADIPDYQLGVGGEGERVVNSHSSAPGADVGEKDKQIGMLTSKSFTIERKYINFYIGGGAHKNKTC
;
A
#
# COMPACT_ATOMS: atom_id res chain seq x y z
N SER A 1 -23.78 -26.28 16.44
CA SER A 1 -22.84 -26.83 15.44
C SER A 1 -22.82 -25.91 14.24
N VAL A 2 -21.71 -25.27 13.97
CA VAL A 2 -21.54 -24.52 12.74
C VAL A 2 -20.87 -25.48 11.76
N PHE A 3 -21.58 -25.87 10.73
CA PHE A 3 -21.08 -26.77 9.71
C PHE A 3 -20.07 -26.05 8.81
N ALA A 4 -19.01 -26.73 8.46
CA ALA A 4 -18.05 -26.25 7.47
C ALA A 4 -18.55 -26.63 6.07
N GLY A 5 -19.51 -25.86 5.55
CA GLY A 5 -20.05 -26.08 4.21
C GLY A 5 -21.58 -26.20 4.15
N PRO A 6 -22.16 -26.26 2.94
CA PRO A 6 -23.61 -26.29 2.73
C PRO A 6 -24.26 -27.64 3.05
N PHE A 7 -23.48 -28.68 3.33
CA PHE A 7 -23.96 -30.04 3.59
C PHE A 7 -23.75 -30.45 5.03
N ASP A 8 -24.68 -31.23 5.61
CA ASP A 8 -24.45 -31.88 6.90
C ASP A 8 -23.53 -33.10 6.75
N GLU A 9 -23.06 -33.66 7.89
CA GLU A 9 -22.16 -34.81 7.93
C GLU A 9 -22.75 -36.03 7.16
N ASN A 10 -24.05 -36.28 7.32
CA ASN A 10 -24.72 -37.41 6.69
C ASN A 10 -24.89 -37.20 5.17
N GLU A 11 -25.13 -35.97 4.75
CA GLU A 11 -25.20 -35.64 3.33
C GLU A 11 -23.82 -35.78 2.69
N TYR A 12 -22.77 -35.29 3.33
CA TYR A 12 -21.40 -35.38 2.82
C TYR A 12 -20.93 -36.83 2.68
N LEU A 13 -21.23 -37.67 3.69
CA LEU A 13 -20.89 -39.10 3.65
C LEU A 13 -21.56 -39.87 2.51
N LYS A 14 -22.71 -39.41 2.01
CA LYS A 14 -23.37 -40.01 0.84
C LYS A 14 -22.63 -39.74 -0.48
N TYR A 15 -21.87 -38.66 -0.53
CA TYR A 15 -21.12 -38.30 -1.73
C TYR A 15 -19.68 -38.86 -1.74
N ILE A 16 -19.21 -39.43 -0.63
CA ILE A 16 -17.92 -40.09 -0.60
C ILE A 16 -18.05 -41.49 -1.21
N PRO A 17 -17.39 -41.77 -2.32
CA PRO A 17 -17.42 -43.13 -2.89
C PRO A 17 -16.90 -44.14 -1.90
N ALA A 18 -17.67 -45.21 -1.66
CA ALA A 18 -17.32 -46.28 -0.71
C ALA A 18 -16.00 -46.98 -1.03
N ASP A 19 -15.56 -46.93 -2.31
CA ASP A 19 -14.32 -47.52 -2.81
C ASP A 19 -13.08 -46.72 -2.42
N LYS A 20 -13.20 -45.43 -2.04
CA LYS A 20 -12.06 -44.60 -1.58
C LYS A 20 -11.47 -45.05 -0.26
N LYS A 21 -12.17 -45.85 0.52
CA LYS A 21 -11.70 -46.40 1.80
C LYS A 21 -11.07 -45.32 2.72
N LEU A 22 -11.68 -44.16 2.79
CA LEU A 22 -11.20 -43.07 3.64
C LEU A 22 -11.33 -43.49 5.11
N ASP A 23 -10.33 -43.12 5.92
CA ASP A 23 -10.39 -43.33 7.35
C ASP A 23 -11.57 -42.57 7.97
N PRO A 24 -12.53 -43.27 8.62
CA PRO A 24 -13.69 -42.63 9.23
C PRO A 24 -13.30 -41.57 10.29
N ALA A 25 -12.19 -41.76 11.00
CA ALA A 25 -11.71 -40.79 11.99
C ALA A 25 -11.23 -39.52 11.30
N TRP A 26 -10.55 -39.64 10.16
CA TRP A 26 -10.14 -38.49 9.36
C TRP A 26 -11.37 -37.76 8.78
N VAL A 27 -12.33 -38.47 8.21
CA VAL A 27 -13.58 -37.87 7.70
C VAL A 27 -14.29 -37.11 8.81
N LYS A 28 -14.42 -37.71 9.99
CA LYS A 28 -15.02 -37.04 11.15
C LYS A 28 -14.27 -35.79 11.58
N SER A 29 -12.93 -35.79 11.48
CA SER A 29 -12.12 -34.63 11.83
C SER A 29 -12.37 -33.41 10.95
N LEU A 30 -12.86 -33.59 9.71
CA LEU A 30 -13.21 -32.49 8.79
C LEU A 30 -14.39 -31.65 9.29
N PHE A 31 -15.20 -32.20 10.17
CA PHE A 31 -16.37 -31.51 10.76
C PHE A 31 -16.08 -30.98 12.17
N VAL A 32 -14.91 -31.27 12.70
CA VAL A 32 -14.50 -30.71 13.97
C VAL A 32 -13.95 -29.32 13.72
N ARG A 33 -14.58 -28.31 14.32
CA ARG A 33 -14.04 -26.95 14.27
C ARG A 33 -12.73 -26.92 15.04
N GLY A 34 -11.63 -26.60 14.36
CA GLY A 34 -10.34 -26.39 15.00
C GLY A 34 -10.35 -25.24 16.00
N GLU A 35 -9.37 -25.23 16.89
CA GLU A 35 -9.12 -24.08 17.74
C GLU A 35 -8.64 -22.91 16.84
N LYS A 36 -8.92 -21.70 17.31
CA LYS A 36 -8.44 -20.50 16.62
C LYS A 36 -6.93 -20.41 16.78
N GLU A 37 -6.26 -20.27 15.64
CA GLU A 37 -4.82 -20.10 15.65
C GLU A 37 -4.44 -18.68 16.03
N LYS A 38 -3.46 -18.56 16.93
CA LYS A 38 -2.93 -17.30 17.41
C LYS A 38 -1.44 -17.21 17.14
N TYR A 39 -1.05 -16.06 16.62
CA TYR A 39 0.33 -15.76 16.28
C TYR A 39 0.72 -14.45 16.95
N ASN A 40 1.80 -14.48 17.73
CA ASN A 40 2.31 -13.31 18.48
C ASN A 40 3.82 -13.11 18.33
N LYS A 41 4.51 -14.02 17.62
CA LYS A 41 5.93 -13.84 17.31
C LYS A 41 6.07 -12.91 16.11
N ARG A 42 6.91 -11.89 16.21
CA ARG A 42 7.10 -10.88 15.15
C ARG A 42 7.43 -11.50 13.81
N GLU A 43 8.28 -12.52 13.79
CA GLU A 43 8.66 -13.25 12.59
C GLU A 43 7.46 -13.97 11.96
N ALA A 44 6.60 -14.56 12.77
CA ALA A 44 5.41 -15.25 12.27
C ALA A 44 4.39 -14.27 11.66
N LEU A 45 4.25 -13.07 12.22
CA LEU A 45 3.34 -12.04 11.71
C LEU A 45 3.73 -11.57 10.30
N GLU A 46 5.01 -11.64 9.94
CA GLU A 46 5.50 -11.26 8.61
C GLU A 46 5.07 -12.22 7.50
N HIS A 47 4.68 -13.45 7.85
CA HIS A 47 4.33 -14.49 6.89
C HIS A 47 2.81 -14.69 6.75
N ILE A 48 2.01 -13.90 7.47
CA ILE A 48 0.56 -13.98 7.41
C ILE A 48 0.05 -13.11 6.26
N GLY A 49 -0.77 -13.73 5.41
CA GLY A 49 -1.48 -13.07 4.33
C GLY A 49 -2.92 -13.60 4.25
N MET A 50 -3.86 -12.99 4.97
CA MET A 50 -5.26 -13.35 4.86
C MET A 50 -5.94 -12.53 3.76
N PRO A 51 -6.58 -13.15 2.74
CA PRO A 51 -7.26 -12.41 1.67
C PRO A 51 -8.49 -11.68 2.22
N VAL A 52 -8.60 -10.38 1.88
CA VAL A 52 -9.67 -9.49 2.36
C VAL A 52 -10.25 -8.57 1.28
N GLY A 53 -10.06 -8.90 0.00
CA GLY A 53 -10.44 -8.05 -1.13
C GLY A 53 -11.79 -8.34 -1.80
N GLY A 54 -12.52 -9.37 -1.37
CA GLY A 54 -13.72 -9.88 -2.04
C GLY A 54 -13.42 -11.03 -3.01
N LEU A 55 -14.35 -11.95 -3.19
CA LEU A 55 -14.20 -13.04 -4.14
C LEU A 55 -14.23 -12.50 -5.58
N PHE A 56 -13.27 -12.92 -6.39
CA PHE A 56 -13.15 -12.54 -7.80
C PHE A 56 -12.96 -11.05 -8.10
N ALA A 57 -12.73 -10.22 -7.06
CA ALA A 57 -12.58 -8.77 -7.20
C ALA A 57 -11.11 -8.30 -7.19
N GLY A 58 -10.17 -9.23 -7.31
CA GLY A 58 -8.75 -9.02 -7.01
C GLY A 58 -8.43 -9.29 -5.54
N THR A 59 -7.18 -9.53 -5.25
CA THR A 59 -6.79 -9.90 -3.89
C THR A 59 -6.04 -8.78 -3.21
N VAL A 60 -6.47 -8.44 -2.00
CA VAL A 60 -5.73 -7.64 -1.04
C VAL A 60 -5.49 -8.51 0.18
N TYR A 61 -4.28 -8.55 0.69
CA TYR A 61 -3.93 -9.36 1.84
C TYR A 61 -3.82 -8.52 3.11
N LEU A 62 -4.39 -9.04 4.19
CA LEU A 62 -4.18 -8.54 5.53
C LEU A 62 -2.97 -9.25 6.15
N SER A 63 -1.97 -8.50 6.58
CA SER A 63 -0.82 -9.03 7.28
C SER A 63 -1.15 -9.36 8.74
N GLY A 64 -0.27 -10.12 9.39
CA GLY A 64 -0.43 -10.46 10.80
C GLY A 64 -0.38 -9.28 11.76
N ASP A 65 0.12 -8.13 11.32
CA ASP A 65 0.15 -6.89 12.10
C ASP A 65 -0.94 -5.88 11.70
N GLY A 66 -1.88 -6.26 10.83
CA GLY A 66 -3.04 -5.46 10.47
C GLY A 66 -2.84 -4.51 9.29
N ARG A 67 -1.66 -4.47 8.68
CA ARG A 67 -1.43 -3.73 7.44
C ARG A 67 -2.03 -4.46 6.25
N LEU A 68 -2.45 -3.71 5.23
CA LEU A 68 -2.81 -4.28 3.94
C LEU A 68 -1.58 -4.33 3.04
N TRP A 69 -1.39 -5.41 2.31
CA TRP A 69 -0.23 -5.62 1.47
C TRP A 69 -0.55 -6.52 0.27
N LEU A 70 0.40 -6.73 -0.66
CA LEU A 70 0.19 -7.51 -1.87
C LEU A 70 -1.14 -7.16 -2.55
N TRP A 71 -1.22 -5.93 -3.02
CA TRP A 71 -2.41 -5.41 -3.69
C TRP A 71 -2.52 -5.98 -5.11
N ASP A 72 -2.97 -7.21 -5.22
CA ASP A 72 -3.09 -7.95 -6.49
C ASP A 72 -4.35 -7.53 -7.27
N ILE A 73 -4.60 -6.22 -7.30
CA ILE A 73 -5.70 -5.58 -8.01
C ILE A 73 -5.21 -4.67 -9.15
N PHE A 74 -3.90 -4.45 -9.26
CA PHE A 74 -3.33 -3.51 -10.23
C PHE A 74 -2.86 -4.18 -11.51
N ASN A 75 -3.12 -5.48 -11.69
CA ASN A 75 -2.73 -6.27 -12.85
C ASN A 75 -1.22 -6.18 -13.16
N ARG A 76 -0.42 -6.23 -12.11
CA ARG A 76 1.03 -6.25 -12.15
C ARG A 76 1.57 -7.65 -11.83
N ASP A 77 2.83 -7.86 -12.15
CA ASP A 77 3.60 -8.95 -11.53
C ASP A 77 3.51 -8.83 -10.00
N GLN A 78 3.46 -9.96 -9.30
CA GLN A 78 3.35 -9.97 -7.84
C GLN A 78 4.59 -9.32 -7.22
N GLU A 79 4.46 -8.05 -6.90
CA GLU A 79 5.51 -7.30 -6.23
C GLU A 79 5.64 -7.77 -4.76
N GLY A 80 6.84 -7.77 -4.24
CA GLY A 80 7.14 -8.32 -2.91
C GLY A 80 7.53 -9.79 -2.93
N ILE A 81 7.37 -10.49 -4.04
CA ILE A 81 7.90 -11.84 -4.23
C ILE A 81 9.22 -11.74 -4.98
N ARG A 82 10.32 -12.04 -4.30
CA ARG A 82 11.64 -12.04 -4.94
C ARG A 82 11.80 -13.27 -5.80
N PRO A 83 12.08 -13.14 -7.11
CA PRO A 83 12.42 -14.28 -7.94
C PRO A 83 13.76 -14.84 -7.48
N LYS A 84 13.79 -16.12 -7.14
CA LYS A 84 15.00 -16.83 -6.76
C LYS A 84 15.44 -17.75 -7.88
N THR A 85 16.71 -17.73 -8.18
CA THR A 85 17.29 -18.71 -9.10
C THR A 85 17.61 -19.99 -8.33
N ILE A 86 17.05 -21.10 -8.76
CA ILE A 86 17.31 -22.42 -8.19
C ILE A 86 18.00 -23.29 -9.25
N ASP A 87 18.91 -24.15 -8.80
CA ASP A 87 19.46 -25.20 -9.66
C ASP A 87 18.48 -26.37 -9.68
N TYR A 88 17.96 -26.67 -10.85
CA TYR A 88 17.12 -27.83 -11.07
C TYR A 88 17.76 -28.69 -12.12
N HIS A 89 18.32 -29.85 -11.70
CA HIS A 89 19.05 -30.79 -12.57
C HIS A 89 20.18 -30.15 -13.41
N GLY A 90 20.94 -29.21 -12.78
CA GLY A 90 22.05 -28.53 -13.45
C GLY A 90 21.62 -27.37 -14.35
N GLN A 91 20.33 -27.03 -14.37
CA GLN A 91 19.80 -25.86 -15.06
C GLN A 91 19.39 -24.76 -14.03
N GLN A 92 19.85 -23.55 -14.29
CA GLN A 92 19.41 -22.40 -13.50
C GLN A 92 17.99 -22.00 -13.91
N VAL A 93 17.02 -22.34 -13.09
CA VAL A 93 15.62 -21.98 -13.30
C VAL A 93 15.28 -20.79 -12.40
N ARG A 94 14.82 -19.70 -13.00
CA ARG A 94 14.32 -18.56 -12.26
C ARG A 94 12.88 -18.84 -11.88
N ASN A 95 12.65 -18.99 -10.59
CA ASN A 95 11.31 -19.14 -10.08
C ASN A 95 10.67 -17.77 -9.86
N ARG A 96 9.60 -17.55 -10.54
CA ARG A 96 8.76 -16.38 -10.50
C ARG A 96 7.33 -16.82 -10.19
N ASP A 97 6.51 -15.96 -9.68
CA ASP A 97 5.06 -16.18 -9.55
C ASP A 97 4.62 -17.08 -8.41
N GLY A 98 5.45 -17.22 -7.35
CA GLY A 98 5.06 -17.89 -6.11
C GLY A 98 4.69 -19.36 -6.23
N SER A 99 4.95 -19.99 -7.37
CA SER A 99 4.68 -21.42 -7.56
C SER A 99 5.56 -22.31 -6.70
N ASN A 100 6.67 -21.79 -6.20
CA ASN A 100 7.53 -22.44 -5.22
C ASN A 100 7.97 -21.39 -4.20
N PHE A 101 7.40 -21.41 -3.02
CA PHE A 101 7.78 -20.56 -1.92
C PHE A 101 9.19 -20.92 -1.43
N VAL A 102 10.18 -20.32 -2.05
CA VAL A 102 11.56 -20.44 -1.59
C VAL A 102 11.84 -19.43 -0.47
N GLU A 103 11.16 -18.31 -0.53
CA GLU A 103 11.15 -17.28 0.52
C GLU A 103 9.75 -16.72 0.67
N PRO A 104 9.33 -16.35 1.89
CA PRO A 104 8.08 -15.63 2.09
C PRO A 104 8.08 -14.33 1.31
N ALA A 105 6.91 -13.90 0.86
CA ALA A 105 6.74 -12.60 0.25
C ALA A 105 7.12 -11.49 1.25
N GLU A 106 7.81 -10.47 0.77
CA GLU A 106 8.05 -9.27 1.57
C GLU A 106 6.76 -8.46 1.71
N HIS A 107 6.60 -7.77 2.84
CA HIS A 107 5.53 -6.81 3.00
C HIS A 107 5.72 -5.65 2.01
N TYR A 108 4.96 -5.69 0.94
CA TYR A 108 4.97 -4.68 -0.10
C TYR A 108 3.59 -4.03 -0.23
N SER A 109 3.57 -2.71 -0.22
CA SER A 109 2.42 -1.92 -0.61
C SER A 109 2.86 -0.91 -1.67
N PRO A 110 2.20 -0.86 -2.84
CA PRO A 110 2.58 0.06 -3.92
C PRO A 110 2.28 1.53 -3.58
N PHE A 111 1.64 1.81 -2.47
CA PHE A 111 1.33 3.15 -1.97
C PHE A 111 1.26 3.15 -0.44
N LYS A 112 1.46 4.31 0.15
CA LYS A 112 1.39 4.46 1.61
C LYS A 112 -0.06 4.44 2.07
N GLN A 113 -0.34 3.60 3.05
CA GLN A 113 -1.64 3.51 3.71
C GLN A 113 -1.47 2.90 5.10
N GLY A 114 -2.42 3.15 5.99
CA GLY A 114 -2.38 2.59 7.33
C GLY A 114 -3.32 3.29 8.28
N PHE A 115 -3.14 2.93 9.54
CA PHE A 115 -3.88 3.50 10.66
C PHE A 115 -2.96 3.86 11.80
N GLU A 116 -3.30 4.90 12.51
CA GLU A 116 -2.58 5.42 13.67
C GLU A 116 -3.57 5.69 14.80
N LEU A 117 -3.20 5.33 16.02
CA LEU A 117 -3.86 5.76 17.23
C LEU A 117 -3.20 7.07 17.71
N HIS A 118 -4.01 8.07 17.98
CA HIS A 118 -3.58 9.36 18.51
C HIS A 118 -4.13 9.56 19.92
N ILE A 119 -3.26 9.88 20.89
CA ILE A 119 -3.59 10.19 22.27
C ILE A 119 -2.83 11.46 22.67
N GLY A 120 -3.51 12.60 22.74
CA GLY A 120 -2.82 13.89 22.85
C GLY A 120 -1.86 14.11 21.68
N ASP A 121 -0.59 14.36 21.98
CA ASP A 121 0.48 14.54 20.98
C ASP A 121 1.19 13.22 20.60
N GLU A 122 0.84 12.13 21.25
CA GLU A 122 1.45 10.82 20.98
C GLU A 122 0.75 10.14 19.80
N ILE A 123 1.58 9.52 18.93
CA ILE A 123 1.14 8.79 17.74
C ILE A 123 1.66 7.36 17.82
N TRP A 124 0.74 6.43 17.79
CA TRP A 124 1.00 4.99 17.83
C TRP A 124 0.59 4.35 16.50
N PRO A 125 1.51 4.04 15.59
CA PRO A 125 1.18 3.29 14.38
C PRO A 125 0.55 1.94 14.71
N LEU A 126 -0.60 1.61 14.11
CA LEU A 126 -1.28 0.34 14.33
C LEU A 126 -0.66 -0.77 13.47
N ASN A 127 0.55 -1.15 13.85
CA ASN A 127 1.36 -2.22 13.28
C ASN A 127 2.38 -2.72 14.32
N LYS A 128 3.23 -3.66 13.91
CA LYS A 128 4.24 -4.27 14.80
C LYS A 128 5.37 -3.31 15.22
N GLU A 129 5.60 -2.21 14.50
CA GLU A 129 6.60 -1.21 14.85
C GLU A 129 6.07 -0.24 15.93
N GLY A 130 4.75 -0.01 15.97
CA GLY A 130 4.12 0.91 16.90
C GLY A 130 3.73 0.32 18.26
N PHE A 131 3.73 -1.01 18.40
CA PHE A 131 3.32 -1.69 19.63
C PHE A 131 4.29 -2.82 20.00
N GLU A 132 4.54 -2.99 21.31
CA GLU A 132 5.41 -4.03 21.80
C GLU A 132 4.83 -5.42 21.53
N SER A 133 3.52 -5.58 21.74
CA SER A 133 2.81 -6.85 21.55
C SER A 133 1.71 -6.69 20.49
N VAL A 134 1.80 -7.52 19.45
CA VAL A 134 0.76 -7.68 18.43
C VAL A 134 0.39 -9.16 18.35
N GLU A 135 -0.88 -9.47 18.54
CA GLU A 135 -1.42 -10.84 18.44
C GLU A 135 -2.41 -10.91 17.28
N PHE A 136 -2.15 -11.80 16.34
CA PHE A 136 -3.08 -12.13 15.26
C PHE A 136 -3.87 -13.39 15.61
N GLU A 137 -5.18 -13.33 15.47
CA GLU A 137 -6.09 -14.47 15.56
C GLU A 137 -6.83 -14.61 14.23
N GLY A 138 -6.54 -15.68 13.47
CA GLY A 138 -7.17 -15.97 12.19
C GLY A 138 -8.35 -16.93 12.33
N CYS A 139 -9.47 -16.55 11.74
CA CYS A 139 -10.64 -17.42 11.57
C CYS A 139 -11.38 -16.96 10.30
N TYR A 140 -10.82 -17.34 9.14
CA TYR A 140 -11.37 -16.88 7.86
C TYR A 140 -12.90 -17.00 7.82
N PRO A 141 -13.65 -15.99 7.36
CA PRO A 141 -13.21 -14.75 6.70
C PRO A 141 -12.88 -13.59 7.65
N LEU A 142 -12.85 -13.80 8.95
CA LEU A 142 -12.58 -12.79 9.98
C LEU A 142 -11.18 -12.96 10.56
N ALA A 143 -10.41 -11.88 10.62
CA ALA A 143 -9.22 -11.77 11.45
C ALA A 143 -9.44 -10.81 12.61
N ARG A 144 -8.77 -11.08 13.72
CA ARG A 144 -8.68 -10.20 14.87
C ARG A 144 -7.22 -9.93 15.18
N ILE A 145 -6.84 -8.66 15.24
CA ILE A 145 -5.50 -8.24 15.63
C ILE A 145 -5.61 -7.40 16.89
N LYS A 146 -4.84 -7.79 17.90
CA LYS A 146 -4.78 -7.08 19.16
C LYS A 146 -3.44 -6.39 19.28
N TYR A 147 -3.48 -5.09 19.56
CA TYR A 147 -2.32 -4.24 19.82
C TYR A 147 -2.28 -3.88 21.29
N TYR A 148 -1.17 -4.16 21.93
CA TYR A 148 -0.93 -3.86 23.33
C TYR A 148 0.50 -3.38 23.55
N ASP A 149 0.63 -2.36 24.36
CA ASP A 149 1.91 -1.83 24.81
C ASP A 149 1.77 -1.34 26.26
N PRO A 150 2.71 -1.70 27.18
CA PRO A 150 2.65 -1.24 28.56
C PRO A 150 2.69 0.29 28.71
N GLY A 151 3.31 0.99 27.75
CA GLY A 151 3.36 2.47 27.71
C GLY A 151 2.09 3.13 27.16
N CYS A 152 1.22 2.36 26.50
CA CYS A 152 0.00 2.86 25.93
C CYS A 152 -1.19 2.67 26.91
N PRO A 153 -1.93 3.71 27.29
CA PRO A 153 -3.02 3.58 28.24
C PRO A 153 -4.28 2.90 27.67
N VAL A 154 -4.26 2.52 26.41
CA VAL A 154 -5.37 1.81 25.75
C VAL A 154 -4.89 0.57 25.02
N GLU A 155 -5.76 -0.43 24.93
CA GLU A 155 -5.61 -1.59 24.06
C GLU A 155 -6.46 -1.37 22.80
N VAL A 156 -5.93 -1.67 21.64
CA VAL A 156 -6.68 -1.60 20.37
C VAL A 156 -6.89 -2.99 19.80
N ILE A 157 -8.10 -3.26 19.34
CA ILE A 157 -8.45 -4.48 18.63
C ILE A 157 -8.97 -4.10 17.26
N LEU A 158 -8.34 -4.60 16.22
CA LEU A 158 -8.81 -4.55 14.84
C LEU A 158 -9.53 -5.85 14.52
N GLU A 159 -10.77 -5.77 14.06
CA GLU A 159 -11.48 -6.86 13.39
C GLU A 159 -11.55 -6.53 11.89
N ALA A 160 -10.95 -7.38 11.05
CA ALA A 160 -10.88 -7.16 9.62
C ALA A 160 -11.46 -8.36 8.87
N PHE A 161 -12.27 -8.08 7.83
CA PHE A 161 -12.89 -9.11 7.03
C PHE A 161 -13.35 -8.56 5.68
N THR A 162 -13.58 -9.49 4.74
CA THR A 162 -14.41 -9.24 3.56
C THR A 162 -15.69 -10.08 3.67
N PRO A 163 -16.85 -9.62 3.20
CA PRO A 163 -18.05 -10.43 3.21
C PRO A 163 -17.79 -11.77 2.50
N PHE A 164 -18.12 -12.85 3.17
CA PHE A 164 -18.09 -14.20 2.60
C PHE A 164 -19.32 -14.97 3.10
N ILE A 165 -20.30 -15.09 2.21
CA ILE A 165 -21.58 -15.72 2.49
C ILE A 165 -21.73 -16.90 1.54
N PRO A 166 -21.55 -18.15 2.03
CA PRO A 166 -21.73 -19.34 1.19
C PRO A 166 -23.07 -19.34 0.44
N GLY A 167 -23.01 -19.53 -0.87
CA GLY A 167 -24.19 -19.53 -1.73
C GLY A 167 -24.71 -18.14 -2.16
N ASN A 168 -24.14 -17.04 -1.63
CA ASN A 168 -24.43 -15.67 -2.06
C ASN A 168 -23.20 -15.05 -2.75
N VAL A 169 -23.16 -15.15 -4.06
CA VAL A 169 -22.04 -14.67 -4.88
C VAL A 169 -21.99 -13.14 -4.90
N ASP A 170 -23.14 -12.49 -4.99
CA ASP A 170 -23.23 -11.03 -5.14
C ASP A 170 -22.60 -10.31 -3.93
N ASP A 171 -23.01 -10.65 -2.72
CA ASP A 171 -22.44 -10.04 -1.51
C ASP A 171 -21.01 -10.46 -1.25
N SER A 172 -20.65 -11.71 -1.59
CA SER A 172 -19.28 -12.21 -1.41
C SER A 172 -18.27 -11.63 -2.40
N SER A 173 -18.76 -11.11 -3.54
CA SER A 173 -17.93 -10.50 -4.58
C SER A 173 -17.72 -8.98 -4.39
N LEU A 174 -18.29 -8.39 -3.34
CA LEU A 174 -18.08 -6.97 -3.06
C LEU A 174 -16.59 -6.67 -2.90
N PRO A 175 -16.01 -5.76 -3.69
CA PRO A 175 -14.60 -5.39 -3.59
C PRO A 175 -14.39 -4.47 -2.37
N ALA A 176 -14.57 -5.01 -1.19
CA ALA A 176 -14.58 -4.27 0.05
C ALA A 176 -13.85 -5.01 1.17
N THR A 177 -13.04 -4.28 1.92
CA THR A 177 -12.44 -4.73 3.18
C THR A 177 -13.05 -3.92 4.31
N VAL A 178 -13.66 -4.58 5.27
CA VAL A 178 -14.17 -3.95 6.49
C VAL A 178 -13.08 -4.02 7.56
N MET A 179 -12.75 -2.89 8.15
CA MET A 179 -11.80 -2.78 9.26
C MET A 179 -12.48 -2.05 10.42
N SER A 180 -12.78 -2.78 11.47
CA SER A 180 -13.49 -2.30 12.66
C SER A 180 -12.53 -2.23 13.83
N PHE A 181 -12.39 -1.05 14.43
CA PHE A 181 -11.51 -0.83 15.57
C PHE A 181 -12.32 -0.71 16.86
N LYS A 182 -11.87 -1.44 17.89
CA LYS A 182 -12.34 -1.33 19.26
C LYS A 182 -11.20 -0.83 20.13
N VAL A 183 -11.42 0.26 20.85
CA VAL A 183 -10.43 0.81 21.78
C VAL A 183 -10.92 0.56 23.19
N LYS A 184 -10.08 -0.05 24.03
CA LYS A 184 -10.35 -0.33 25.42
C LYS A 184 -9.42 0.51 26.30
N ASN A 185 -9.97 1.38 27.13
CA ASN A 185 -9.22 2.09 28.14
C ASN A 185 -8.75 1.12 29.24
N LEU A 186 -7.45 1.07 29.47
CA LEU A 186 -6.82 0.23 30.50
C LEU A 186 -6.56 1.01 31.79
N SER A 187 -6.73 2.32 31.78
CA SER A 187 -6.52 3.20 32.94
C SER A 187 -7.82 3.45 33.71
N ASN A 188 -7.70 4.11 34.84
CA ASN A 188 -8.84 4.53 35.69
C ASN A 188 -9.30 5.98 35.44
N ILE A 189 -8.78 6.62 34.41
CA ILE A 189 -9.12 8.00 34.03
C ILE A 189 -9.71 8.04 32.63
N ASP A 190 -10.46 9.08 32.33
CA ASP A 190 -10.98 9.27 30.98
C ASP A 190 -9.85 9.63 30.02
N ILE A 191 -9.82 8.96 28.88
CA ILE A 191 -8.82 9.15 27.82
C ILE A 191 -9.53 9.57 26.54
N SER A 192 -9.09 10.72 26.02
CA SER A 192 -9.48 11.16 24.69
C SER A 192 -8.49 10.60 23.66
N CYS A 193 -8.98 9.81 22.73
CA CYS A 193 -8.17 9.25 21.66
C CYS A 193 -8.91 9.25 20.33
N SER A 194 -8.18 9.12 19.25
CA SER A 194 -8.74 8.97 17.92
C SER A 194 -7.93 7.97 17.09
N ILE A 195 -8.60 7.29 16.18
CA ILE A 195 -7.94 6.48 15.13
C ILE A 195 -8.00 7.26 13.84
N LYS A 196 -6.83 7.48 13.23
CA LYS A 196 -6.65 8.14 11.95
C LYS A 196 -6.26 7.13 10.89
N GLY A 197 -7.10 6.98 9.86
CA GLY A 197 -6.73 6.28 8.65
C GLY A 197 -6.11 7.24 7.63
N PHE A 198 -5.10 6.78 6.92
CA PHE A 198 -4.48 7.51 5.83
C PHE A 198 -4.24 6.60 4.63
N THR A 199 -4.32 7.17 3.43
CA THR A 199 -3.99 6.47 2.20
C THR A 199 -3.55 7.47 1.13
N GLU A 200 -2.52 7.11 0.37
CA GLU A 200 -2.22 7.74 -0.91
C GLU A 200 -3.32 7.35 -1.91
N ASN A 201 -3.46 8.13 -2.96
CA ASN A 201 -4.42 7.81 -4.02
C ASN A 201 -3.86 6.68 -4.90
N PRO A 202 -4.45 5.47 -4.89
CA PRO A 202 -3.96 4.35 -5.68
C PRO A 202 -4.53 4.32 -7.10
N VAL A 203 -5.47 5.22 -7.44
CA VAL A 203 -6.18 5.16 -8.72
C VAL A 203 -5.25 5.53 -9.86
N CYS A 204 -5.17 4.69 -10.86
CA CYS A 204 -4.26 4.84 -12.01
C CYS A 204 -2.79 5.03 -11.56
N LEU A 205 -2.37 4.29 -10.54
CA LEU A 205 -1.02 4.43 -9.97
C LEU A 205 0.08 4.29 -11.03
N ASP A 206 -0.10 3.36 -11.95
CA ASP A 206 0.84 3.08 -13.03
C ASP A 206 0.48 3.78 -14.32
N SER A 207 -0.78 3.71 -14.72
CA SER A 207 -1.25 4.25 -15.98
C SER A 207 -1.31 5.79 -16.02
N ALA A 208 -1.24 6.47 -14.87
CA ALA A 208 -1.21 7.94 -14.85
C ALA A 208 0.08 8.52 -15.43
N ALA A 209 1.18 7.79 -15.37
CA ALA A 209 2.45 8.21 -15.97
C ALA A 209 2.35 8.35 -17.50
N ASP A 210 1.57 7.45 -18.15
CA ASP A 210 1.45 7.40 -19.60
C ASP A 210 0.36 8.32 -20.17
N HIS A 211 -0.52 8.84 -19.32
CA HIS A 211 -1.75 9.51 -19.79
C HIS A 211 -1.92 10.94 -19.30
N HIS A 212 -0.90 11.54 -18.70
CA HIS A 212 -0.91 12.94 -18.22
C HIS A 212 -2.18 13.30 -17.40
N GLY A 213 -2.72 12.34 -16.66
CA GLY A 213 -3.92 12.52 -15.86
C GLY A 213 -3.61 13.13 -14.48
N HIS A 214 -4.63 13.66 -13.83
CA HIS A 214 -4.51 14.16 -12.46
C HIS A 214 -5.15 13.18 -11.49
N ARG A 215 -4.43 12.80 -10.43
CA ARG A 215 -5.03 12.12 -9.29
C ARG A 215 -5.55 13.15 -8.30
N ARG A 216 -6.75 12.93 -7.78
CA ARG A 216 -7.40 13.85 -6.85
C ARG A 216 -8.08 13.10 -5.73
N ASN A 217 -7.93 13.60 -4.51
CA ASN A 217 -8.65 13.11 -3.35
C ASN A 217 -9.74 14.11 -2.96
N ARG A 218 -10.93 13.59 -2.61
CA ARG A 218 -12.04 14.37 -2.07
C ARG A 218 -12.55 13.77 -0.77
N LEU A 219 -12.80 14.62 0.22
CA LEU A 219 -13.53 14.22 1.42
C LEU A 219 -15.00 14.65 1.29
N VAL A 220 -15.90 13.68 1.45
CA VAL A 220 -17.34 13.89 1.49
C VAL A 220 -17.85 13.48 2.86
N LYS A 221 -18.52 14.41 3.54
CA LYS A 221 -19.18 14.13 4.83
C LYS A 221 -20.68 14.15 4.64
N LYS A 222 -21.33 13.07 5.00
CA LYS A 222 -22.80 12.94 4.97
C LYS A 222 -23.25 12.16 6.21
N ASN A 223 -24.10 12.77 7.01
CA ASN A 223 -24.48 12.22 8.32
C ASN A 223 -23.21 11.95 9.16
N ASN A 224 -23.08 10.77 9.74
CA ASN A 224 -21.92 10.35 10.53
C ASN A 224 -20.85 9.62 9.71
N ILE A 225 -20.94 9.69 8.37
CA ILE A 225 -20.02 9.02 7.47
C ILE A 225 -19.10 10.05 6.83
N THR A 226 -17.80 9.81 6.93
CA THR A 226 -16.77 10.53 6.18
C THR A 226 -16.20 9.59 5.13
N THR A 227 -16.28 10.00 3.87
CA THR A 227 -15.77 9.21 2.73
C THR A 227 -14.60 9.93 2.10
N LEU A 228 -13.46 9.24 2.02
CA LEU A 228 -12.33 9.65 1.18
C LEU A 228 -12.51 9.01 -0.19
N ILE A 229 -12.65 9.83 -1.22
CA ILE A 229 -12.79 9.39 -2.60
C ILE A 229 -11.49 9.67 -3.33
N CYS A 230 -10.85 8.62 -3.82
CA CYS A 230 -9.67 8.69 -4.66
C CYS A 230 -10.12 8.62 -6.12
N GLU A 231 -9.69 9.59 -6.93
CA GLU A 231 -10.10 9.71 -8.33
C GLU A 231 -8.88 9.96 -9.22
N ALA A 232 -8.97 9.52 -10.48
CA ALA A 232 -8.11 9.98 -11.55
C ALA A 232 -8.93 10.72 -12.60
N LEU A 233 -8.46 11.84 -13.05
CA LEU A 233 -9.10 12.66 -14.07
C LEU A 233 -8.23 12.66 -15.33
N PRO A 234 -8.81 12.49 -16.53
CA PRO A 234 -8.05 12.58 -17.77
C PRO A 234 -7.48 14.00 -17.98
N ALA A 235 -6.32 14.09 -18.60
CA ALA A 235 -5.67 15.37 -18.90
C ALA A 235 -6.54 16.33 -19.73
N ASN A 236 -7.34 15.80 -20.63
CA ASN A 236 -8.15 16.55 -21.57
C ASN A 236 -9.55 16.94 -21.07
N ARG A 237 -9.82 16.88 -19.79
CA ARG A 237 -11.08 17.44 -19.31
C ARG A 237 -10.98 18.96 -19.44
N GLN A 238 -11.75 19.53 -20.37
CA GLN A 238 -11.89 20.98 -20.51
C GLN A 238 -12.09 21.59 -19.12
N LYS A 239 -11.17 22.47 -18.75
CA LYS A 239 -11.17 23.16 -17.46
C LYS A 239 -12.49 23.91 -17.32
N SER A 240 -13.29 23.55 -16.37
CA SER A 240 -14.52 24.30 -16.04
C SER A 240 -14.22 25.64 -15.34
N SER A 241 -12.97 26.05 -15.28
CA SER A 241 -12.60 27.32 -14.69
C SER A 241 -12.60 28.43 -15.74
N LYS A 242 -13.32 29.53 -15.44
CA LYS A 242 -13.37 30.76 -16.24
C LYS A 242 -12.01 31.46 -16.38
N ARG A 243 -10.96 30.96 -15.79
CA ARG A 243 -9.61 31.56 -15.79
C ARG A 243 -8.60 30.54 -16.28
N ASN A 244 -7.76 30.93 -17.24
CA ASN A 244 -6.65 30.12 -17.72
C ASN A 244 -5.65 29.86 -16.59
N ASP A 245 -4.92 28.75 -16.67
CA ASP A 245 -3.78 28.50 -15.80
C ASP A 245 -2.71 29.56 -16.05
N ILE A 246 -1.93 29.81 -15.04
CA ILE A 246 -0.73 30.64 -15.13
C ILE A 246 0.44 29.67 -15.15
N LEU A 247 1.17 29.66 -16.26
CA LEU A 247 2.45 28.98 -16.31
C LEU A 247 3.44 29.82 -15.49
N PHE A 248 3.97 29.22 -14.42
CA PHE A 248 4.95 29.87 -13.58
C PHE A 248 6.36 29.58 -14.05
N GLU A 249 6.63 28.32 -14.36
CA GLU A 249 7.92 27.81 -14.84
C GLU A 249 7.71 26.49 -15.58
N ASP A 250 8.35 26.33 -16.75
CA ASP A 250 8.35 25.11 -17.56
C ASP A 250 9.71 24.42 -17.59
N PHE A 251 10.75 25.09 -17.12
CA PHE A 251 12.13 24.62 -17.14
C PHE A 251 12.69 24.26 -18.52
N GLU A 252 12.14 24.84 -19.60
CA GLU A 252 12.59 24.60 -20.96
C GLU A 252 13.81 25.46 -21.36
N SER A 253 14.24 26.38 -20.48
CA SER A 253 15.50 27.12 -20.66
C SER A 253 16.70 26.25 -20.33
N ASP A 254 17.85 26.56 -20.89
CA ASP A 254 19.14 25.95 -20.57
C ASP A 254 19.75 26.46 -19.23
N THR A 255 19.11 27.44 -18.61
CA THR A 255 19.56 28.05 -17.33
C THR A 255 18.40 28.25 -16.37
N TYR A 256 18.71 28.43 -15.08
CA TYR A 256 17.73 28.73 -14.02
C TYR A 256 17.47 30.25 -13.88
N MET A 257 17.13 30.94 -14.96
CA MET A 257 17.05 32.41 -15.00
C MET A 257 16.21 33.07 -13.89
N ASN A 258 15.18 32.41 -13.41
CA ASN A 258 14.24 32.95 -12.40
C ASN A 258 14.39 32.30 -11.02
N TRP A 259 15.45 31.55 -10.84
CA TRP A 259 15.69 30.79 -9.62
C TRP A 259 17.07 31.11 -9.04
N THR A 260 17.16 31.07 -7.72
CA THR A 260 18.46 31.10 -7.03
C THR A 260 18.89 29.65 -6.84
N VAL A 261 20.10 29.33 -7.30
CA VAL A 261 20.73 28.01 -7.15
C VAL A 261 21.73 28.07 -6.03
N GLU A 262 21.63 27.18 -5.07
CA GLU A 262 22.58 26.99 -3.99
C GLU A 262 23.11 25.55 -4.01
N GLY A 263 24.41 25.36 -3.77
CA GLY A 263 25.06 24.06 -3.84
C GLY A 263 25.32 23.59 -5.27
N GLU A 264 25.72 22.33 -5.44
CA GLU A 264 26.22 21.80 -6.71
C GLU A 264 25.27 20.78 -7.38
N ALA A 265 24.23 20.32 -6.65
CA ALA A 265 23.38 19.23 -7.11
C ALA A 265 22.61 19.55 -8.40
N PHE A 266 22.22 20.81 -8.60
CA PHE A 266 21.37 21.19 -9.75
C PHE A 266 22.16 21.68 -10.97
N GLY A 267 23.48 21.85 -10.85
CA GLY A 267 24.31 22.36 -11.97
C GLY A 267 23.87 23.74 -12.45
N ASP A 268 24.14 24.04 -13.72
CA ASP A 268 23.92 25.36 -14.32
C ASP A 268 22.50 25.55 -14.89
N GLY A 269 21.74 24.46 -15.10
CA GLY A 269 20.41 24.54 -15.70
C GLY A 269 19.71 23.19 -15.82
N PRO A 270 18.45 23.19 -16.29
CA PRO A 270 17.71 21.98 -16.59
C PRO A 270 18.37 21.16 -17.70
N VAL A 271 18.34 19.83 -17.56
CA VAL A 271 18.94 18.88 -18.51
C VAL A 271 17.92 18.42 -19.53
N LEU A 272 18.37 18.07 -20.73
CA LEU A 272 17.51 17.42 -21.72
C LEU A 272 17.11 16.03 -21.23
N ILE A 273 15.85 15.68 -21.36
CA ILE A 273 15.34 14.34 -21.02
C ILE A 273 16.08 13.27 -21.83
N ALA A 274 16.44 13.58 -23.08
CA ALA A 274 17.21 12.69 -23.94
C ALA A 274 18.64 12.38 -23.44
N ASP A 275 19.19 13.26 -22.60
CA ASP A 275 20.55 13.10 -22.05
C ASP A 275 20.55 12.38 -20.69
N ILE A 276 19.39 12.05 -20.15
CA ILE A 276 19.26 11.35 -18.88
C ILE A 276 19.59 9.87 -19.07
N PRO A 277 20.50 9.31 -18.26
CA PRO A 277 20.87 7.90 -18.38
C PRO A 277 19.68 6.93 -18.18
N ASP A 278 19.63 5.86 -18.96
CA ASP A 278 18.56 4.85 -18.95
C ASP A 278 18.28 4.22 -17.57
N TYR A 279 19.28 4.17 -16.67
CA TYR A 279 19.10 3.65 -15.33
C TYR A 279 18.20 4.50 -14.44
N GLN A 280 17.90 5.75 -14.81
CA GLN A 280 16.99 6.59 -14.04
C GLN A 280 15.51 6.36 -14.36
N LEU A 281 15.18 5.39 -15.18
CA LEU A 281 13.82 4.96 -15.55
C LEU A 281 12.87 6.14 -15.84
N GLY A 282 12.62 6.39 -17.08
CA GLY A 282 11.62 7.28 -17.69
C GLY A 282 11.19 8.51 -16.88
N VAL A 283 11.70 9.66 -17.21
CA VAL A 283 11.26 10.93 -16.61
C VAL A 283 9.96 11.35 -17.29
N GLY A 284 8.87 11.39 -16.52
CA GLY A 284 7.59 11.91 -16.99
C GLY A 284 7.58 13.44 -17.00
N GLY A 285 6.65 14.01 -17.75
CA GLY A 285 6.45 15.46 -17.83
C GLY A 285 6.05 15.89 -19.23
N GLU A 286 5.86 17.20 -19.41
CA GLU A 286 5.65 17.84 -20.70
C GLU A 286 6.93 18.62 -21.04
N GLY A 287 7.36 18.63 -22.31
CA GLY A 287 8.54 19.36 -22.74
C GLY A 287 9.77 18.48 -22.99
N GLU A 288 10.92 19.14 -23.23
CA GLU A 288 12.17 18.48 -23.59
C GLU A 288 13.21 18.48 -22.44
N ARG A 289 12.98 19.31 -21.41
CA ARG A 289 13.93 19.48 -20.30
C ARG A 289 13.30 19.21 -18.94
N VAL A 290 14.16 18.90 -17.97
CA VAL A 290 13.76 18.65 -16.59
C VAL A 290 14.85 19.06 -15.62
N VAL A 291 14.45 19.50 -14.44
CA VAL A 291 15.38 19.67 -13.29
C VAL A 291 15.72 18.31 -12.74
N ASN A 292 16.97 17.92 -12.80
CA ASN A 292 17.43 16.60 -12.34
C ASN A 292 18.73 16.75 -11.51
N SER A 293 18.59 16.72 -10.20
CA SER A 293 19.71 16.90 -9.27
C SER A 293 20.78 15.80 -9.33
N HIS A 294 20.45 14.63 -9.87
CA HIS A 294 21.44 13.57 -10.06
C HIS A 294 22.19 13.75 -11.40
N SER A 295 21.47 13.98 -12.49
CA SER A 295 22.10 14.14 -13.82
C SER A 295 22.97 15.39 -13.89
N SER A 296 22.52 16.48 -13.27
CA SER A 296 23.24 17.77 -13.25
C SER A 296 24.41 17.79 -12.26
N ALA A 297 24.41 16.92 -11.26
CA ALA A 297 25.43 16.92 -10.21
C ALA A 297 26.80 16.54 -10.76
N PRO A 298 27.88 17.22 -10.30
CA PRO A 298 29.24 16.83 -10.63
C PRO A 298 29.61 15.50 -9.95
N GLY A 299 30.39 14.67 -10.62
CA GLY A 299 30.87 13.40 -10.10
C GLY A 299 31.22 12.43 -11.22
N ALA A 300 32.22 11.56 -10.96
CA ALA A 300 32.69 10.57 -11.94
C ALA A 300 31.79 9.30 -11.95
N ASP A 301 31.08 9.04 -10.87
CA ASP A 301 30.19 7.90 -10.72
C ASP A 301 28.89 8.28 -9.99
N VAL A 302 27.95 7.33 -9.94
CA VAL A 302 26.62 7.50 -9.30
C VAL A 302 26.75 7.90 -7.83
N GLY A 303 27.69 7.27 -7.11
CA GLY A 303 27.86 7.53 -5.68
C GLY A 303 28.43 8.91 -5.35
N GLU A 304 29.23 9.50 -6.26
CA GLU A 304 29.74 10.87 -6.13
C GLU A 304 28.63 11.88 -6.44
N LYS A 305 27.83 11.63 -7.48
CA LYS A 305 26.67 12.46 -7.82
C LYS A 305 25.61 12.47 -6.71
N ASP A 306 25.34 11.34 -6.09
CA ASP A 306 24.37 11.19 -5.00
C ASP A 306 24.80 11.90 -3.69
N LYS A 307 26.04 12.26 -3.55
CA LYS A 307 26.54 13.05 -2.40
C LYS A 307 26.27 14.54 -2.50
N GLN A 308 26.00 15.00 -3.70
CA GLN A 308 25.81 16.43 -3.95
C GLN A 308 24.47 16.90 -3.34
N ILE A 309 24.52 18.07 -2.76
CA ILE A 309 23.36 18.74 -2.17
C ILE A 309 23.16 20.10 -2.84
N GLY A 310 21.91 20.55 -2.88
CA GLY A 310 21.58 21.84 -3.46
C GLY A 310 20.14 22.25 -3.14
N MET A 311 19.86 23.50 -3.40
CA MET A 311 18.54 24.09 -3.25
C MET A 311 18.23 25.00 -4.44
N LEU A 312 17.01 24.90 -4.97
CA LEU A 312 16.45 25.83 -5.95
C LEU A 312 15.36 26.64 -5.28
N THR A 313 15.55 27.95 -5.26
CA THR A 313 14.57 28.89 -4.69
C THR A 313 13.99 29.77 -5.80
N SER A 314 12.68 29.70 -6.00
CA SER A 314 12.00 30.57 -6.96
C SER A 314 11.96 32.01 -6.45
N LYS A 315 11.76 32.96 -7.38
CA LYS A 315 11.33 34.31 -6.99
C LYS A 315 9.98 34.26 -6.27
N SER A 316 9.73 35.23 -5.42
CA SER A 316 8.41 35.41 -4.80
C SER A 316 7.33 35.63 -5.85
N PHE A 317 6.18 35.00 -5.65
CA PHE A 317 5.02 35.17 -6.54
C PHE A 317 3.71 35.28 -5.72
N THR A 318 2.69 35.80 -6.35
CA THR A 318 1.37 35.90 -5.76
C THR A 318 0.52 34.69 -6.15
N ILE A 319 -0.08 34.03 -5.17
CA ILE A 319 -1.00 32.91 -5.43
C ILE A 319 -2.33 33.44 -5.95
N GLU A 320 -2.55 33.35 -7.26
CA GLU A 320 -3.76 33.84 -7.92
C GLU A 320 -4.76 32.75 -8.30
N ARG A 321 -4.42 31.50 -8.07
CA ARG A 321 -5.23 30.32 -8.39
C ARG A 321 -5.45 29.48 -7.14
N LYS A 322 -6.44 28.59 -7.18
CA LYS A 322 -6.77 27.71 -6.06
C LYS A 322 -5.73 26.62 -5.79
N TYR A 323 -4.95 26.30 -6.80
CA TYR A 323 -3.98 25.20 -6.79
C TYR A 323 -2.67 25.67 -7.40
N ILE A 324 -1.58 25.12 -6.88
CA ILE A 324 -0.25 25.11 -7.48
C ILE A 324 -0.02 23.66 -7.88
N ASN A 325 0.21 23.44 -9.18
CA ASN A 325 0.50 22.10 -9.72
C ASN A 325 1.95 22.06 -10.13
N PHE A 326 2.65 21.01 -9.79
CA PHE A 326 4.01 20.73 -10.25
C PHE A 326 4.25 19.23 -10.29
N TYR A 327 5.16 18.81 -11.15
CA TYR A 327 5.65 17.46 -11.19
C TYR A 327 6.87 17.36 -10.27
N ILE A 328 6.94 16.31 -9.47
CA ILE A 328 8.10 16.03 -8.63
C ILE A 328 8.36 14.53 -8.63
N GLY A 329 9.62 14.18 -8.78
CA GLY A 329 10.15 12.83 -8.57
C GLY A 329 11.24 12.88 -7.52
N GLY A 330 11.50 11.77 -6.87
CA GLY A 330 12.54 11.71 -5.86
C GLY A 330 13.23 10.35 -5.79
N GLY A 331 14.39 10.33 -5.16
CA GLY A 331 15.12 9.12 -4.88
C GLY A 331 14.54 8.33 -3.70
N ALA A 332 14.94 7.06 -3.58
CA ALA A 332 14.43 6.14 -2.57
C ALA A 332 15.15 6.18 -1.22
N HIS A 333 16.01 7.16 -0.96
CA HIS A 333 16.78 7.24 0.29
C HIS A 333 15.96 7.87 1.40
N LYS A 334 15.46 7.04 2.29
CA LYS A 334 14.67 7.46 3.45
C LYS A 334 15.38 8.58 4.25
N ASN A 335 14.68 9.69 4.49
CA ASN A 335 15.15 10.88 5.22
C ASN A 335 16.31 11.68 4.55
N LYS A 336 16.64 11.43 3.28
CA LYS A 336 17.69 12.15 2.54
C LYS A 336 17.23 12.69 1.20
N THR A 337 16.26 12.02 0.55
CA THR A 337 15.68 12.44 -0.71
C THR A 337 14.16 12.44 -0.57
N CYS A 338 13.49 13.31 -1.33
CA CYS A 338 12.02 13.46 -1.30
C CYS A 338 11.31 12.19 -1.72
#